data_2ec097160a59567735d53569bbb58536
#
_entry.id   2ec097160a59567735d53569bbb58536
#
_cell.length_a   1.000
_cell.length_b   1.000
_cell.length_c   1.000
_cell.angle_alpha   90.00
_cell.angle_beta   90.00
_cell.angle_gamma   90.00
#
_symmetry.space_group_name_H-M   'P 1'
#
loop_
_entity.id
_entity.type
_entity.pdbx_description
1 polymer ?
#
loop_
_entity_poly.entity_id
_entity_poly.type
_entity_poly.pdbx_seq_one_letter_code
_entity_poly.pdbx_strand_id
1 'polypeptide(L)'
;MAYSILFKQCGSDHMTRGRTRVIDRIVVHYTGTTASARNNATYFSRNENQGASAHYFVDDITPEIYQSVAEGDTAWHAGNWDMNCRSIGIEVVSAGEDFSEVEIAKLTWLVQKLMAKYGIGASGVIRHYDVTGKLCPAPYVDAGKWAALKARITGGGSGVAAGGGGGGTAPSGSVTELAQAVIRGDYGNGDARRAALGSRYDEVQAEVNRILDGGSVSGSSSGGSGVDIEALAQAVIRGDYGNGDARRVALGANYDAVQARVNEILGVGGSSSGSSGGADIEALAQAVIRGDYGNGEERRRRLGSLYDAVQARVNEILL
;
A
#
# COMPACT_ATOMS: atom_id res chain seq x y z
N MET A 1 11.88 -7.01 -25.27
CA MET A 1 12.06 -8.48 -25.37
C MET A 1 10.94 -9.15 -24.58
N ALA A 2 10.44 -10.32 -24.99
CA ALA A 2 9.50 -11.11 -24.22
C ALA A 2 10.28 -12.12 -23.38
N TYR A 3 9.92 -12.27 -22.10
CA TYR A 3 10.52 -13.28 -21.22
C TYR A 3 9.62 -14.53 -21.19
N SER A 4 10.22 -15.71 -21.06
CA SER A 4 9.50 -16.95 -20.83
C SER A 4 9.11 -17.07 -19.34
N ILE A 5 7.95 -17.68 -19.09
CA ILE A 5 7.47 -17.99 -17.73
C ILE A 5 7.46 -19.50 -17.60
N LEU A 6 8.18 -20.02 -16.61
CA LEU A 6 8.15 -21.42 -16.22
C LEU A 6 7.28 -21.61 -14.99
N PHE A 7 6.30 -22.50 -15.09
CA PHE A 7 5.42 -22.82 -13.98
C PHE A 7 5.98 -23.95 -13.13
N LYS A 8 6.10 -23.69 -11.83
CA LYS A 8 6.46 -24.68 -10.82
C LYS A 8 5.51 -24.56 -9.64
N GLN A 9 4.52 -25.45 -9.60
CA GLN A 9 3.43 -25.39 -8.62
C GLN A 9 3.94 -25.31 -7.18
N CYS A 10 3.45 -24.34 -6.45
CA CYS A 10 3.60 -24.19 -5.01
C CYS A 10 2.92 -25.36 -4.28
N GLY A 11 3.45 -25.75 -3.14
CA GLY A 11 2.82 -26.71 -2.25
C GLY A 11 1.42 -26.27 -1.84
N SER A 12 0.52 -27.22 -1.65
CA SER A 12 -0.90 -26.96 -1.41
C SER A 12 -1.20 -26.45 0.00
N ASP A 13 -0.27 -26.57 0.93
CA ASP A 13 -0.39 -26.22 2.35
C ASP A 13 -0.05 -24.74 2.66
N HIS A 14 0.35 -23.96 1.66
CA HIS A 14 0.67 -22.53 1.80
C HIS A 14 0.16 -21.67 0.63
N MET A 15 -0.90 -22.11 -0.01
CA MET A 15 -1.70 -21.34 -0.96
C MET A 15 -3.18 -21.75 -0.86
N THR A 16 -4.07 -20.99 -1.44
CA THR A 16 -5.49 -21.33 -1.48
C THR A 16 -5.97 -21.44 -2.93
N ARG A 17 -6.67 -22.52 -3.25
CA ARG A 17 -7.28 -22.67 -4.57
C ARG A 17 -8.42 -21.66 -4.77
N GLY A 18 -8.40 -21.03 -5.92
CA GLY A 18 -9.38 -20.01 -6.30
C GLY A 18 -9.12 -18.65 -5.62
N ARG A 19 -10.01 -17.72 -5.93
CA ARG A 19 -10.02 -16.34 -5.41
C ARG A 19 -11.43 -15.92 -5.03
N THR A 20 -11.53 -15.10 -3.98
CA THR A 20 -12.80 -14.52 -3.53
C THR A 20 -12.96 -13.07 -4.00
N ARG A 21 -11.94 -12.50 -4.65
CA ARG A 21 -11.88 -11.11 -5.12
C ARG A 21 -11.37 -11.03 -6.56
N VAL A 22 -11.76 -9.97 -7.25
CA VAL A 22 -11.16 -9.57 -8.53
C VAL A 22 -9.73 -9.13 -8.32
N ILE A 23 -8.83 -9.47 -9.24
CA ILE A 23 -7.43 -9.02 -9.20
C ILE A 23 -7.38 -7.56 -9.63
N ASP A 24 -7.02 -6.66 -8.72
CA ASP A 24 -6.92 -5.21 -8.93
C ASP A 24 -5.64 -4.61 -8.35
N ARG A 25 -4.73 -5.45 -7.84
CA ARG A 25 -3.44 -5.03 -7.26
C ARG A 25 -2.31 -5.95 -7.70
N ILE A 26 -1.12 -5.35 -7.80
CA ILE A 26 0.17 -6.04 -7.92
C ILE A 26 1.00 -5.61 -6.74
N VAL A 27 1.50 -6.58 -5.96
CA VAL A 27 2.33 -6.31 -4.78
C VAL A 27 3.75 -6.75 -5.07
N VAL A 28 4.70 -5.81 -5.00
CA VAL A 28 6.13 -6.05 -5.20
C VAL A 28 6.78 -6.36 -3.85
N HIS A 29 7.58 -7.43 -3.83
CA HIS A 29 8.33 -7.91 -2.70
C HIS A 29 9.80 -8.07 -3.05
N TYR A 30 10.62 -8.43 -2.07
CA TYR A 30 11.96 -8.98 -2.23
C TYR A 30 12.09 -10.25 -1.38
N THR A 31 12.91 -11.19 -1.86
CA THR A 31 13.06 -12.50 -1.21
C THR A 31 13.83 -12.47 0.12
N GLY A 32 14.65 -11.44 0.35
CA GLY A 32 15.59 -11.40 1.48
C GLY A 32 16.73 -12.44 1.35
N THR A 33 17.00 -12.96 0.14
CA THR A 33 17.99 -14.00 -0.14
C THR A 33 18.59 -13.84 -1.54
N THR A 34 19.76 -14.38 -1.76
CA THR A 34 20.42 -14.46 -3.07
C THR A 34 20.10 -15.75 -3.85
N ALA A 35 19.20 -16.60 -3.32
CA ALA A 35 18.80 -17.81 -4.02
C ALA A 35 18.02 -17.47 -5.30
N SER A 36 18.37 -18.10 -6.43
CA SER A 36 17.72 -17.82 -7.71
C SER A 36 16.18 -17.99 -7.67
N ALA A 37 15.48 -17.36 -8.61
CA ALA A 37 14.04 -17.52 -8.80
C ALA A 37 13.63 -19.00 -8.92
N ARG A 38 14.44 -19.80 -9.63
CA ARG A 38 14.28 -21.25 -9.72
C ARG A 38 14.36 -21.93 -8.36
N ASN A 39 15.34 -21.55 -7.53
CA ASN A 39 15.53 -22.15 -6.21
C ASN A 39 14.41 -21.74 -5.26
N ASN A 40 13.97 -20.48 -5.28
CA ASN A 40 12.81 -20.02 -4.53
C ASN A 40 11.53 -20.78 -4.95
N ALA A 41 11.24 -20.90 -6.25
CA ALA A 41 10.10 -21.68 -6.72
C ALA A 41 10.20 -23.16 -6.31
N THR A 42 11.42 -23.73 -6.28
CA THR A 42 11.66 -25.10 -5.79
C THR A 42 11.42 -25.22 -4.30
N TYR A 43 11.86 -24.26 -3.49
CA TYR A 43 11.61 -24.22 -2.06
C TYR A 43 10.10 -24.19 -1.78
N PHE A 44 9.37 -23.28 -2.40
CA PHE A 44 7.92 -23.17 -2.22
C PHE A 44 7.10 -24.31 -2.89
N SER A 45 7.72 -25.17 -3.68
CA SER A 45 7.01 -26.35 -4.24
C SER A 45 6.88 -27.52 -3.26
N ARG A 46 7.54 -27.46 -2.10
CA ARG A 46 7.47 -28.49 -1.06
C ARG A 46 6.27 -28.27 -0.16
N ASN A 47 5.66 -29.33 0.34
CA ASN A 47 4.60 -29.27 1.36
C ASN A 47 5.26 -29.32 2.76
N GLU A 48 5.94 -28.25 3.14
CA GLU A 48 6.67 -28.13 4.41
C GLU A 48 6.12 -26.97 5.27
N ASN A 49 4.88 -26.54 5.01
CA ASN A 49 4.18 -25.47 5.71
C ASN A 49 5.02 -24.18 5.84
N GLN A 50 5.43 -23.62 4.71
CA GLN A 50 6.24 -22.41 4.67
C GLN A 50 5.48 -21.15 5.19
N GLY A 51 4.16 -21.23 5.39
CA GLY A 51 3.32 -20.13 5.88
C GLY A 51 3.22 -18.94 4.93
N ALA A 52 3.84 -19.02 3.74
CA ALA A 52 3.87 -17.97 2.74
C ALA A 52 4.04 -18.57 1.34
N SER A 53 3.70 -17.79 0.32
CA SER A 53 3.93 -18.12 -1.09
C SER A 53 3.88 -16.84 -1.93
N ALA A 54 4.29 -16.91 -3.20
CA ALA A 54 4.15 -15.83 -4.16
C ALA A 54 3.69 -16.36 -5.52
N HIS A 55 3.12 -15.48 -6.34
CA HIS A 55 2.74 -15.88 -7.70
C HIS A 55 3.96 -16.00 -8.59
N TYR A 56 4.88 -15.05 -8.48
CA TYR A 56 6.04 -14.98 -9.38
C TYR A 56 7.34 -14.70 -8.60
N PHE A 57 8.44 -15.25 -9.15
CA PHE A 57 9.81 -14.98 -8.74
C PHE A 57 10.60 -14.46 -9.93
N VAL A 58 11.35 -13.37 -9.73
CA VAL A 58 12.18 -12.68 -10.73
C VAL A 58 13.60 -12.57 -10.18
N ASP A 59 14.59 -12.85 -11.02
CA ASP A 59 16.02 -12.71 -10.70
C ASP A 59 16.81 -12.26 -11.94
N ASP A 60 18.10 -12.01 -11.78
CA ASP A 60 19.05 -11.76 -12.86
C ASP A 60 19.93 -12.99 -13.19
N ILE A 61 19.70 -14.10 -12.50
CA ILE A 61 20.49 -15.34 -12.59
C ILE A 61 19.94 -16.27 -13.68
N THR A 62 18.62 -16.46 -13.70
CA THR A 62 17.95 -17.33 -14.65
C THR A 62 17.37 -16.53 -15.81
N PRO A 63 17.35 -17.04 -17.06
CA PRO A 63 16.77 -16.31 -18.18
C PRO A 63 15.23 -16.16 -18.04
N GLU A 64 14.56 -17.08 -17.35
CA GLU A 64 13.11 -17.15 -17.21
C GLU A 64 12.61 -16.42 -15.96
N ILE A 65 11.30 -16.18 -15.94
CA ILE A 65 10.51 -15.82 -14.75
C ILE A 65 9.87 -17.10 -14.24
N TYR A 66 9.86 -17.34 -12.94
CA TYR A 66 9.20 -18.51 -12.35
C TYR A 66 7.85 -18.13 -11.78
N GLN A 67 6.81 -18.88 -12.17
CA GLN A 67 5.49 -18.78 -11.58
C GLN A 67 5.27 -19.95 -10.64
N SER A 68 4.91 -19.69 -9.39
CA SER A 68 4.68 -20.72 -8.36
C SER A 68 3.20 -20.91 -8.02
N VAL A 69 2.41 -19.86 -8.02
CA VAL A 69 0.96 -19.93 -7.80
C VAL A 69 0.27 -19.46 -9.08
N ALA A 70 -0.71 -20.22 -9.54
CA ALA A 70 -1.52 -19.80 -10.69
C ALA A 70 -2.25 -18.50 -10.35
N GLU A 71 -2.40 -17.59 -11.32
CA GLU A 71 -3.04 -16.29 -11.07
C GLU A 71 -4.52 -16.43 -10.63
N GLY A 72 -5.19 -17.53 -10.99
CA GLY A 72 -6.54 -17.85 -10.53
C GLY A 72 -6.63 -18.36 -9.09
N ASP A 73 -5.50 -18.66 -8.46
CA ASP A 73 -5.39 -19.10 -7.07
C ASP A 73 -4.88 -17.95 -6.18
N THR A 74 -5.00 -18.10 -4.87
CA THR A 74 -4.59 -17.11 -3.89
C THR A 74 -3.23 -17.47 -3.28
N ALA A 75 -2.18 -16.70 -3.55
CA ALA A 75 -0.90 -16.80 -2.87
C ALA A 75 -0.95 -16.07 -1.52
N TRP A 76 -0.21 -16.56 -0.52
CA TRP A 76 -0.13 -15.99 0.82
C TRP A 76 1.14 -15.14 0.94
N HIS A 77 1.09 -13.89 0.45
CA HIS A 77 2.28 -13.03 0.34
C HIS A 77 2.18 -11.70 1.08
N ALA A 78 0.96 -11.15 1.23
CA ALA A 78 0.81 -9.76 1.62
C ALA A 78 0.59 -9.55 3.13
N GLY A 79 0.56 -10.63 3.94
CA GLY A 79 0.27 -10.53 5.37
C GLY A 79 -1.13 -9.99 5.72
N ASN A 80 -2.00 -9.91 4.70
CA ASN A 80 -3.38 -9.45 4.80
C ASN A 80 -4.23 -10.30 3.86
N TRP A 81 -5.28 -10.92 4.39
CA TRP A 81 -6.08 -11.89 3.64
C TRP A 81 -6.85 -11.26 2.46
N ASP A 82 -7.47 -10.10 2.65
CA ASP A 82 -8.17 -9.42 1.56
C ASP A 82 -7.20 -9.04 0.44
N MET A 83 -6.00 -8.54 0.80
CA MET A 83 -4.95 -8.23 -0.17
C MET A 83 -4.44 -9.49 -0.88
N ASN A 84 -4.24 -10.61 -0.19
CA ASN A 84 -3.88 -11.89 -0.83
C ASN A 84 -4.92 -12.30 -1.88
N CYS A 85 -6.20 -12.16 -1.56
CA CYS A 85 -7.30 -12.53 -2.46
C CYS A 85 -7.40 -11.66 -3.72
N ARG A 86 -6.97 -10.39 -3.66
CA ARG A 86 -7.15 -9.40 -4.73
C ARG A 86 -5.88 -9.00 -5.46
N SER A 87 -4.72 -9.59 -5.13
CA SER A 87 -3.44 -9.18 -5.72
C SER A 87 -2.65 -10.32 -6.32
N ILE A 88 -1.70 -9.94 -7.17
CA ILE A 88 -0.61 -10.80 -7.65
C ILE A 88 0.66 -10.37 -6.90
N GLY A 89 1.27 -11.28 -6.14
CA GLY A 89 2.54 -11.05 -5.47
C GLY A 89 3.72 -11.44 -6.38
N ILE A 90 4.69 -10.53 -6.51
CA ILE A 90 5.93 -10.72 -7.27
C ILE A 90 7.10 -10.55 -6.32
N GLU A 91 7.89 -11.58 -6.15
CA GLU A 91 9.14 -11.58 -5.39
C GLU A 91 10.33 -11.34 -6.33
N VAL A 92 11.11 -10.30 -6.07
CA VAL A 92 12.38 -10.04 -6.75
C VAL A 92 13.50 -10.55 -5.87
N VAL A 93 14.45 -11.29 -6.45
CA VAL A 93 15.57 -11.86 -5.71
C VAL A 93 16.54 -10.74 -5.33
N SER A 94 16.67 -10.49 -4.05
CA SER A 94 17.60 -9.52 -3.47
C SER A 94 17.77 -9.86 -1.99
N ALA A 95 18.96 -9.74 -1.45
CA ALA A 95 19.24 -9.87 -0.02
C ALA A 95 19.07 -8.54 0.75
N GLY A 96 18.70 -7.47 0.04
CA GLY A 96 18.49 -6.13 0.60
C GLY A 96 19.14 -5.01 -0.23
N GLU A 97 19.88 -5.37 -1.27
CA GLU A 97 20.43 -4.44 -2.26
C GLU A 97 19.37 -3.99 -3.27
N ASP A 98 19.63 -2.86 -3.93
CA ASP A 98 18.78 -2.36 -5.01
C ASP A 98 18.71 -3.40 -6.16
N PHE A 99 17.54 -3.53 -6.77
CA PHE A 99 17.33 -4.47 -7.88
C PHE A 99 18.24 -4.14 -9.06
N SER A 100 18.83 -5.16 -9.65
CA SER A 100 19.67 -5.02 -10.84
C SER A 100 18.85 -4.55 -12.05
N GLU A 101 19.49 -4.00 -13.06
CA GLU A 101 18.81 -3.58 -14.29
C GLU A 101 18.13 -4.76 -15.02
N VAL A 102 18.67 -5.97 -14.88
CA VAL A 102 18.05 -7.19 -15.45
C VAL A 102 16.78 -7.54 -14.71
N GLU A 103 16.80 -7.49 -13.37
CA GLU A 103 15.62 -7.72 -12.54
C GLU A 103 14.54 -6.66 -12.80
N ILE A 104 14.93 -5.38 -12.88
CA ILE A 104 13.99 -4.30 -13.20
C ILE A 104 13.40 -4.49 -14.60
N ALA A 105 14.18 -4.92 -15.59
CA ALA A 105 13.66 -5.17 -16.94
C ALA A 105 12.62 -6.31 -16.96
N LYS A 106 12.89 -7.43 -16.26
CA LYS A 106 11.95 -8.55 -16.12
C LYS A 106 10.71 -8.15 -15.32
N LEU A 107 10.90 -7.45 -14.19
CA LEU A 107 9.81 -6.95 -13.36
C LEU A 107 8.92 -5.99 -14.16
N THR A 108 9.52 -5.07 -14.94
CA THR A 108 8.79 -4.14 -15.82
C THR A 108 7.93 -4.90 -16.82
N TRP A 109 8.52 -5.87 -17.52
CA TRP A 109 7.77 -6.67 -18.49
C TRP A 109 6.60 -7.43 -17.85
N LEU A 110 6.82 -8.05 -16.68
CA LEU A 110 5.80 -8.81 -15.98
C LEU A 110 4.69 -7.89 -15.44
N VAL A 111 5.06 -6.79 -14.78
CA VAL A 111 4.10 -5.82 -14.24
C VAL A 111 3.22 -5.24 -15.34
N GLN A 112 3.79 -4.78 -16.44
CA GLN A 112 3.02 -4.23 -17.56
C GLN A 112 2.10 -5.27 -18.21
N LYS A 113 2.55 -6.52 -18.34
CA LYS A 113 1.71 -7.63 -18.80
C LYS A 113 0.51 -7.87 -17.89
N LEU A 114 0.71 -7.87 -16.57
CA LEU A 114 -0.35 -8.06 -15.59
C LEU A 114 -1.29 -6.84 -15.52
N MET A 115 -0.75 -5.63 -15.59
CA MET A 115 -1.53 -4.40 -15.68
C MET A 115 -2.49 -4.43 -16.87
N ALA A 116 -1.97 -4.77 -18.05
CA ALA A 116 -2.77 -4.89 -19.28
C ALA A 116 -3.83 -6.01 -19.17
N LYS A 117 -3.45 -7.15 -18.59
CA LYS A 117 -4.35 -8.31 -18.45
C LYS A 117 -5.55 -8.04 -17.53
N TYR A 118 -5.31 -7.35 -16.42
CA TYR A 118 -6.31 -7.15 -15.36
C TYR A 118 -6.87 -5.73 -15.29
N GLY A 119 -6.47 -4.84 -16.19
CA GLY A 119 -6.91 -3.44 -16.17
C GLY A 119 -6.38 -2.66 -14.96
N ILE A 120 -5.21 -3.02 -14.44
CA ILE A 120 -4.63 -2.40 -13.25
C ILE A 120 -3.87 -1.14 -13.67
N GLY A 121 -4.25 0.01 -13.13
CA GLY A 121 -3.51 1.25 -13.30
C GLY A 121 -2.22 1.29 -12.45
N ALA A 122 -1.36 2.28 -12.69
CA ALA A 122 -0.12 2.46 -11.94
C ALA A 122 -0.34 2.57 -10.41
N SER A 123 -1.46 3.15 -9.98
CA SER A 123 -1.84 3.24 -8.55
C SER A 123 -2.05 1.85 -7.91
N GLY A 124 -2.45 0.86 -8.70
CA GLY A 124 -2.65 -0.52 -8.25
C GLY A 124 -1.36 -1.33 -8.07
N VAL A 125 -0.21 -0.80 -8.50
CA VAL A 125 1.11 -1.40 -8.26
C VAL A 125 1.67 -0.83 -6.96
N ILE A 126 1.82 -1.66 -5.94
CA ILE A 126 2.17 -1.28 -4.56
C ILE A 126 3.26 -2.17 -3.98
N ARG A 127 3.84 -1.78 -2.86
CA ARG A 127 4.80 -2.58 -2.09
C ARG A 127 4.09 -3.39 -1.00
N HIS A 128 4.70 -4.44 -0.51
CA HIS A 128 4.25 -5.07 0.75
C HIS A 128 4.26 -4.06 1.91
N TYR A 129 5.23 -3.14 1.93
CA TYR A 129 5.28 -2.04 2.90
C TYR A 129 3.98 -1.23 2.94
N ASP A 130 3.37 -0.97 1.78
CA ASP A 130 2.12 -0.21 1.69
C ASP A 130 0.89 -0.96 2.23
N VAL A 131 1.01 -2.29 2.41
CA VAL A 131 -0.08 -3.15 2.93
C VAL A 131 -0.02 -3.28 4.44
N THR A 132 1.18 -3.54 5.01
CA THR A 132 1.31 -3.92 6.43
C THR A 132 2.37 -3.12 7.19
N GLY A 133 3.14 -2.25 6.52
CA GLY A 133 4.29 -1.58 7.10
C GLY A 133 5.54 -2.48 7.21
N LYS A 134 5.49 -3.74 6.75
CA LYS A 134 6.68 -4.60 6.69
C LYS A 134 7.73 -3.97 5.78
N LEU A 135 9.00 -3.96 6.20
CA LEU A 135 10.11 -3.43 5.41
C LEU A 135 10.38 -4.31 4.16
N CYS A 136 9.45 -4.28 3.22
CA CYS A 136 9.47 -5.12 2.02
C CYS A 136 8.86 -4.39 0.82
N PRO A 137 9.59 -4.27 -0.31
CA PRO A 137 10.98 -4.66 -0.49
C PRO A 137 11.93 -3.69 0.23
N ALA A 138 12.88 -4.21 1.01
CA ALA A 138 13.75 -3.39 1.88
C ALA A 138 14.45 -2.25 1.15
N PRO A 139 15.05 -2.45 -0.05
CA PRO A 139 15.74 -1.38 -0.78
C PRO A 139 14.80 -0.24 -1.21
N TYR A 140 13.49 -0.50 -1.30
CA TYR A 140 12.48 0.44 -1.81
C TYR A 140 11.43 0.84 -0.76
N VAL A 141 11.76 0.74 0.52
CA VAL A 141 10.93 1.31 1.60
C VAL A 141 10.94 2.84 1.54
N ASP A 142 12.07 3.43 1.15
CA ASP A 142 12.16 4.87 0.87
C ASP A 142 11.16 5.27 -0.22
N ALA A 143 10.41 6.34 0.02
CA ALA A 143 9.34 6.78 -0.87
C ALA A 143 9.87 7.27 -2.23
N GLY A 144 11.03 7.93 -2.25
CA GLY A 144 11.66 8.42 -3.48
C GLY A 144 12.18 7.29 -4.35
N LYS A 145 12.90 6.33 -3.75
CA LYS A 145 13.36 5.12 -4.45
C LYS A 145 12.19 4.32 -5.01
N TRP A 146 11.13 4.15 -4.22
CA TRP A 146 9.93 3.46 -4.69
C TRP A 146 9.25 4.18 -5.85
N ALA A 147 9.07 5.50 -5.75
CA ALA A 147 8.47 6.30 -6.83
C ALA A 147 9.25 6.16 -8.15
N ALA A 148 10.58 6.20 -8.08
CA ALA A 148 11.46 6.01 -9.23
C ALA A 148 11.32 4.60 -9.83
N LEU A 149 11.38 3.53 -9.01
CA LEU A 149 11.17 2.16 -9.47
C LEU A 149 9.77 1.99 -10.06
N LYS A 150 8.74 2.45 -9.36
CA LYS A 150 7.34 2.34 -9.78
C LYS A 150 7.11 2.99 -11.14
N ALA A 151 7.63 4.19 -11.36
CA ALA A 151 7.53 4.86 -12.66
C ALA A 151 8.16 4.00 -13.78
N ARG A 152 9.31 3.38 -13.54
CA ARG A 152 9.97 2.49 -14.51
C ARG A 152 9.14 1.25 -14.82
N ILE A 153 8.66 0.55 -13.77
CA ILE A 153 7.97 -0.75 -13.96
C ILE A 153 6.54 -0.61 -14.49
N THR A 154 5.90 0.56 -14.29
CA THR A 154 4.53 0.79 -14.79
C THR A 154 4.46 1.46 -16.15
N GLY A 155 5.62 1.78 -16.76
CA GLY A 155 5.67 2.41 -18.09
C GLY A 155 5.46 3.92 -18.06
N GLY A 156 5.46 4.55 -16.90
CA GLY A 156 5.39 6.01 -16.74
C GLY A 156 6.70 6.75 -17.05
N GLY A 157 7.72 6.03 -17.51
CA GLY A 157 9.02 6.56 -17.84
C GLY A 157 9.36 6.36 -19.31
N SER A 158 8.95 7.23 -20.19
CA SER A 158 9.68 7.44 -21.45
C SER A 158 11.03 8.07 -21.12
N GLY A 159 12.07 7.25 -21.26
CA GLY A 159 13.47 7.53 -21.26
C GLY A 159 13.96 8.91 -20.81
N VAL A 160 14.65 8.96 -19.67
CA VAL A 160 15.89 9.76 -19.57
C VAL A 160 16.88 9.06 -18.64
N ALA A 161 18.06 8.93 -19.19
CA ALA A 161 19.27 8.52 -18.50
C ALA A 161 19.59 9.44 -17.31
N ALA A 162 20.31 8.89 -16.33
CA ALA A 162 20.95 9.62 -15.24
C ALA A 162 21.71 10.86 -15.76
N GLY A 163 21.35 12.04 -15.23
CA GLY A 163 22.10 13.26 -15.49
C GLY A 163 21.37 14.43 -14.87
N GLY A 164 22.04 15.11 -13.95
CA GLY A 164 21.54 16.14 -13.07
C GLY A 164 20.83 17.33 -13.71
N GLY A 165 20.02 17.97 -12.89
CA GLY A 165 19.76 19.41 -12.89
C GLY A 165 18.86 19.96 -14.01
N GLY A 166 17.69 20.47 -13.64
CA GLY A 166 17.07 21.59 -14.32
C GLY A 166 15.81 21.31 -15.13
N GLY A 167 14.67 21.92 -14.70
CA GLY A 167 13.64 22.42 -15.60
C GLY A 167 12.79 21.39 -16.34
N GLY A 168 11.96 20.62 -15.61
CA GLY A 168 10.93 19.81 -16.26
C GLY A 168 9.79 20.67 -16.80
N THR A 169 9.48 20.53 -18.09
CA THR A 169 8.26 21.04 -18.71
C THR A 169 7.05 20.52 -17.96
N ALA A 170 6.16 21.41 -17.53
CA ALA A 170 4.92 21.07 -16.84
C ALA A 170 4.09 20.07 -17.68
N PRO A 171 3.41 19.09 -17.05
CA PRO A 171 2.63 18.09 -17.74
C PRO A 171 1.54 18.72 -18.61
N SER A 172 1.34 18.18 -19.80
CA SER A 172 0.30 18.61 -20.73
C SER A 172 -1.06 18.03 -20.31
N GLY A 173 -2.13 18.78 -20.53
CA GLY A 173 -3.50 18.41 -20.17
C GLY A 173 -4.22 19.56 -19.48
N SER A 174 -5.54 19.49 -19.41
CA SER A 174 -6.35 20.47 -18.66
C SER A 174 -6.11 20.30 -17.16
N VAL A 175 -6.35 21.39 -16.41
CA VAL A 175 -6.23 21.39 -14.94
C VAL A 175 -7.10 20.29 -14.34
N THR A 176 -8.33 20.12 -14.87
CA THR A 176 -9.28 19.09 -14.40
C THR A 176 -8.78 17.67 -14.69
N GLU A 177 -8.22 17.41 -15.89
CA GLU A 177 -7.64 16.09 -16.21
C GLU A 177 -6.46 15.75 -15.30
N LEU A 178 -5.59 16.73 -15.06
CA LEU A 178 -4.46 16.57 -14.15
C LEU A 178 -4.93 16.40 -12.70
N ALA A 179 -5.96 17.11 -12.27
CA ALA A 179 -6.55 16.96 -10.94
C ALA A 179 -7.16 15.56 -10.75
N GLN A 180 -7.87 15.04 -11.75
CA GLN A 180 -8.38 13.68 -11.73
C GLN A 180 -7.24 12.64 -11.71
N ALA A 181 -6.15 12.89 -12.44
CA ALA A 181 -4.95 12.05 -12.41
C ALA A 181 -4.26 12.09 -11.04
N VAL A 182 -4.21 13.25 -10.37
CA VAL A 182 -3.75 13.39 -8.99
C VAL A 182 -4.63 12.60 -8.03
N ILE A 183 -5.96 12.67 -8.17
CA ILE A 183 -6.93 11.93 -7.34
C ILE A 183 -6.75 10.41 -7.53
N ARG A 184 -6.46 9.95 -8.75
CA ARG A 184 -6.11 8.54 -9.02
C ARG A 184 -4.74 8.13 -8.48
N GLY A 185 -3.90 9.09 -8.06
CA GLY A 185 -2.56 8.83 -7.53
C GLY A 185 -1.43 8.84 -8.59
N ASP A 186 -1.70 9.24 -9.83
CA ASP A 186 -0.75 9.18 -10.94
C ASP A 186 0.47 10.10 -10.74
N TYR A 187 0.38 11.11 -9.89
CA TYR A 187 1.42 12.09 -9.58
C TYR A 187 2.06 11.91 -8.18
N GLY A 188 1.77 10.81 -7.48
CA GLY A 188 2.27 10.55 -6.13
C GLY A 188 1.73 11.55 -5.09
N ASN A 189 2.47 11.74 -3.96
CA ASN A 189 2.07 12.58 -2.84
C ASN A 189 3.18 13.57 -2.44
N GLY A 190 2.80 14.66 -1.76
CA GLY A 190 3.74 15.63 -1.19
C GLY A 190 4.73 16.20 -2.21
N ASP A 191 6.02 16.15 -1.90
CA ASP A 191 7.08 16.72 -2.74
C ASP A 191 7.21 16.03 -4.11
N ALA A 192 6.92 14.72 -4.19
CA ALA A 192 6.91 14.00 -5.47
C ALA A 192 5.84 14.57 -6.42
N ARG A 193 4.63 14.86 -5.90
CA ARG A 193 3.55 15.49 -6.68
C ARG A 193 3.94 16.90 -7.09
N ARG A 194 4.53 17.69 -6.19
CA ARG A 194 5.00 19.04 -6.48
C ARG A 194 6.05 19.04 -7.58
N ALA A 195 7.02 18.13 -7.51
CA ALA A 195 8.04 17.97 -8.52
C ALA A 195 7.47 17.53 -9.88
N ALA A 196 6.55 16.57 -9.88
CA ALA A 196 5.93 16.02 -11.09
C ALA A 196 5.03 17.03 -11.82
N LEU A 197 4.29 17.87 -11.08
CA LEU A 197 3.41 18.90 -11.63
C LEU A 197 4.15 20.21 -11.94
N GLY A 198 5.31 20.43 -11.33
CA GLY A 198 6.13 21.62 -11.55
C GLY A 198 5.34 22.92 -11.33
N SER A 199 5.41 23.86 -12.28
CA SER A 199 4.69 25.15 -12.20
C SER A 199 3.16 25.03 -12.18
N ARG A 200 2.61 23.86 -12.51
CA ARG A 200 1.18 23.59 -12.51
C ARG A 200 0.65 23.05 -11.18
N TYR A 201 1.53 22.83 -10.19
CA TYR A 201 1.15 22.19 -8.92
C TYR A 201 0.01 22.93 -8.22
N ASP A 202 0.13 24.24 -8.05
CA ASP A 202 -0.83 25.00 -7.26
C ASP A 202 -2.22 25.05 -7.91
N GLU A 203 -2.30 25.23 -9.25
CA GLU A 203 -3.57 25.22 -9.98
C GLU A 203 -4.25 23.84 -9.98
N VAL A 204 -3.45 22.78 -10.15
CA VAL A 204 -3.96 21.40 -10.14
C VAL A 204 -4.38 20.98 -8.72
N GLN A 205 -3.62 21.37 -7.70
CA GLN A 205 -3.98 21.06 -6.32
C GLN A 205 -5.25 21.81 -5.87
N ALA A 206 -5.44 23.06 -6.33
CA ALA A 206 -6.68 23.78 -6.08
C ALA A 206 -7.89 23.08 -6.72
N GLU A 207 -7.73 22.57 -7.95
CA GLU A 207 -8.78 21.81 -8.62
C GLU A 207 -9.05 20.45 -7.96
N VAL A 208 -8.01 19.76 -7.49
CA VAL A 208 -8.15 18.54 -6.67
C VAL A 208 -9.01 18.83 -5.45
N ASN A 209 -8.68 19.88 -4.72
CA ASN A 209 -9.44 20.28 -3.53
C ASN A 209 -10.90 20.61 -3.91
N ARG A 210 -11.11 21.36 -5.01
CA ARG A 210 -12.44 21.69 -5.51
C ARG A 210 -13.27 20.44 -5.85
N ILE A 211 -12.68 19.46 -6.51
CA ILE A 211 -13.35 18.19 -6.87
C ILE A 211 -13.68 17.38 -5.60
N LEU A 212 -12.77 17.32 -4.66
CA LEU A 212 -12.95 16.55 -3.41
C LEU A 212 -13.96 17.24 -2.46
N ASP A 213 -14.02 18.57 -2.49
CA ASP A 213 -14.98 19.36 -1.71
C ASP A 213 -16.41 19.39 -2.30
N GLY A 214 -16.69 18.55 -3.32
CA GLY A 214 -18.03 18.39 -3.89
C GLY A 214 -18.54 19.61 -4.67
N GLY A 215 -17.66 20.36 -5.35
CA GLY A 215 -17.94 21.59 -6.05
C GLY A 215 -18.95 21.48 -7.18
N SER A 216 -20.18 21.80 -6.91
CA SER A 216 -21.16 22.28 -7.89
C SER A 216 -20.87 23.72 -8.28
N VAL A 217 -20.88 23.97 -9.58
CA VAL A 217 -20.71 25.32 -10.14
C VAL A 217 -21.84 26.23 -9.71
N SER A 218 -21.57 27.25 -8.89
CA SER A 218 -22.21 28.56 -9.01
C SER A 218 -21.57 29.56 -8.05
N GLY A 219 -21.29 30.72 -8.61
CA GLY A 219 -20.44 31.77 -8.12
C GLY A 219 -20.83 32.49 -6.82
N SER A 220 -19.89 33.28 -6.40
CA SER A 220 -19.90 34.43 -5.47
C SER A 220 -19.59 34.15 -3.99
N SER A 221 -18.33 34.53 -3.66
CA SER A 221 -17.91 35.35 -2.49
C SER A 221 -18.47 35.06 -1.12
N SER A 222 -17.60 34.70 -0.27
CA SER A 222 -17.12 35.28 0.99
C SER A 222 -16.98 34.28 2.13
N GLY A 223 -15.73 34.13 2.64
CA GLY A 223 -15.41 34.07 4.06
C GLY A 223 -15.80 32.84 4.84
N GLY A 224 -14.79 31.94 5.05
CA GLY A 224 -14.87 30.96 6.10
C GLY A 224 -14.05 29.72 5.75
N SER A 225 -12.76 29.71 6.12
CA SER A 225 -11.92 28.51 6.07
C SER A 225 -12.36 27.51 7.14
N GLY A 226 -13.51 26.84 6.95
CA GLY A 226 -13.90 25.70 7.74
C GLY A 226 -13.45 24.44 7.02
N VAL A 227 -12.49 23.73 7.60
CA VAL A 227 -12.14 22.38 7.15
C VAL A 227 -13.35 21.49 7.39
N ASP A 228 -13.84 20.79 6.35
CA ASP A 228 -14.95 19.84 6.48
C ASP A 228 -14.49 18.57 7.19
N ILE A 229 -14.65 18.56 8.50
CA ILE A 229 -14.28 17.44 9.37
C ILE A 229 -15.10 16.18 9.03
N GLU A 230 -16.34 16.33 8.57
CA GLU A 230 -17.18 15.20 8.16
C GLU A 230 -16.63 14.51 6.92
N ALA A 231 -16.30 15.27 5.87
CA ALA A 231 -15.71 14.73 4.64
C ALA A 231 -14.36 14.05 4.92
N LEU A 232 -13.52 14.65 5.77
CA LEU A 232 -12.26 14.06 6.19
C LEU A 232 -12.45 12.78 7.01
N ALA A 233 -13.43 12.73 7.90
CA ALA A 233 -13.75 11.53 8.70
C ALA A 233 -14.21 10.37 7.80
N GLN A 234 -15.08 10.63 6.83
CA GLN A 234 -15.49 9.63 5.84
C GLN A 234 -14.30 9.13 4.99
N ALA A 235 -13.39 10.00 4.60
CA ALA A 235 -12.17 9.65 3.87
C ALA A 235 -11.21 8.79 4.73
N VAL A 236 -11.10 9.08 6.03
CA VAL A 236 -10.36 8.23 6.99
C VAL A 236 -10.98 6.84 7.11
N ILE A 237 -12.32 6.74 7.17
CA ILE A 237 -13.04 5.47 7.25
C ILE A 237 -12.82 4.63 5.98
N ARG A 238 -12.76 5.27 4.80
CA ARG A 238 -12.41 4.59 3.54
C ARG A 238 -10.94 4.17 3.46
N GLY A 239 -10.08 4.66 4.36
CA GLY A 239 -8.64 4.34 4.38
C GLY A 239 -7.75 5.31 3.61
N ASP A 240 -8.27 6.43 3.11
CA ASP A 240 -7.56 7.38 2.23
C ASP A 240 -6.36 8.06 2.94
N TYR A 241 -6.35 8.09 4.27
CA TYR A 241 -5.31 8.71 5.10
C TYR A 241 -4.36 7.71 5.79
N GLY A 242 -4.45 6.41 5.44
CA GLY A 242 -3.65 5.37 6.09
C GLY A 242 -3.96 5.21 7.57
N ASN A 243 -3.01 4.69 8.37
CA ASN A 243 -3.19 4.39 9.80
C ASN A 243 -2.06 4.99 10.66
N GLY A 244 -2.34 5.18 11.95
CA GLY A 244 -1.35 5.61 12.95
C GLY A 244 -0.69 6.95 12.61
N ASP A 245 0.65 6.99 12.64
CA ASP A 245 1.43 8.22 12.43
C ASP A 245 1.28 8.80 11.02
N ALA A 246 1.10 7.95 10.01
CA ALA A 246 0.86 8.39 8.63
C ALA A 246 -0.44 9.23 8.55
N ARG A 247 -1.52 8.78 9.21
CA ARG A 247 -2.77 9.53 9.30
C ARG A 247 -2.60 10.83 10.06
N ARG A 248 -1.86 10.81 11.17
CA ARG A 248 -1.58 12.01 11.96
C ARG A 248 -0.83 13.07 11.17
N VAL A 249 0.18 12.66 10.43
CA VAL A 249 0.95 13.56 9.54
C VAL A 249 0.08 14.10 8.41
N ALA A 250 -0.71 13.25 7.76
CA ALA A 250 -1.56 13.63 6.63
C ALA A 250 -2.70 14.60 7.01
N LEU A 251 -3.28 14.44 8.19
CA LEU A 251 -4.36 15.30 8.70
C LEU A 251 -3.86 16.55 9.44
N GLY A 252 -2.59 16.54 9.88
CA GLY A 252 -1.96 17.68 10.56
C GLY A 252 -2.79 18.19 11.73
N ALA A 253 -3.06 19.50 11.78
CA ALA A 253 -3.83 20.14 12.85
C ALA A 253 -5.29 19.65 12.96
N ASN A 254 -5.81 19.00 11.92
CA ASN A 254 -7.19 18.50 11.90
C ASN A 254 -7.31 17.07 12.45
N TYR A 255 -6.19 16.41 12.78
CA TYR A 255 -6.18 15.01 13.16
C TYR A 255 -7.15 14.69 14.31
N ASP A 256 -7.07 15.44 15.40
CA ASP A 256 -7.86 15.15 16.61
C ASP A 256 -9.38 15.34 16.35
N ALA A 257 -9.76 16.39 15.63
CA ALA A 257 -11.15 16.65 15.26
C ALA A 257 -11.70 15.59 14.30
N VAL A 258 -10.92 15.21 13.30
CA VAL A 258 -11.30 14.17 12.34
C VAL A 258 -11.38 12.80 13.02
N GLN A 259 -10.44 12.45 13.89
CA GLN A 259 -10.44 11.16 14.59
C GLN A 259 -11.62 11.07 15.57
N ALA A 260 -11.97 12.17 16.26
CA ALA A 260 -13.16 12.22 17.10
C ALA A 260 -14.43 11.96 16.27
N ARG A 261 -14.55 12.57 15.09
CA ARG A 261 -15.69 12.36 14.20
C ARG A 261 -15.73 10.94 13.62
N VAL A 262 -14.61 10.36 13.27
CA VAL A 262 -14.49 8.94 12.88
C VAL A 262 -15.02 8.03 13.97
N ASN A 263 -14.61 8.25 15.22
CA ASN A 263 -15.06 7.46 16.37
C ASN A 263 -16.57 7.59 16.59
N GLU A 264 -17.12 8.78 16.41
CA GLU A 264 -18.56 9.02 16.50
C GLU A 264 -19.35 8.27 15.42
N ILE A 265 -18.89 8.34 14.14
CA ILE A 265 -19.51 7.64 13.01
C ILE A 265 -19.47 6.12 13.19
N LEU A 266 -18.37 5.60 13.72
CA LEU A 266 -18.20 4.17 13.97
C LEU A 266 -18.86 3.69 15.26
N GLY A 267 -19.50 4.62 16.02
CA GLY A 267 -20.16 4.28 17.27
C GLY A 267 -19.19 3.94 18.41
N VAL A 268 -17.90 4.34 18.29
CA VAL A 268 -16.85 4.10 19.29
C VAL A 268 -16.80 5.23 20.33
N GLY A 269 -17.66 6.23 20.21
CA GLY A 269 -17.77 7.40 21.07
C GLY A 269 -19.13 7.50 21.72
N GLY A 270 -19.43 6.67 22.72
CA GLY A 270 -20.53 6.88 23.64
C GLY A 270 -20.18 8.00 24.61
N SER A 271 -20.98 9.07 24.61
CA SER A 271 -20.90 10.21 25.51
C SER A 271 -20.65 9.78 26.96
N SER A 272 -19.60 10.31 27.56
CA SER A 272 -19.60 10.53 29.00
C SER A 272 -18.83 11.80 29.34
N SER A 273 -19.60 12.84 29.63
CA SER A 273 -19.17 13.90 30.53
C SER A 273 -18.86 13.28 31.90
N GLY A 274 -17.64 13.49 32.35
CA GLY A 274 -17.27 13.47 33.75
C GLY A 274 -16.52 12.25 34.26
N SER A 275 -15.32 12.52 34.69
CA SER A 275 -14.52 11.85 35.72
C SER A 275 -13.40 10.92 35.25
N SER A 276 -12.19 11.43 35.44
CA SER A 276 -10.92 10.73 35.77
C SER A 276 -10.67 9.31 35.27
N GLY A 277 -9.79 9.14 34.27
CA GLY A 277 -8.65 8.23 34.32
C GLY A 277 -8.88 6.73 34.35
N GLY A 278 -9.74 6.15 33.49
CA GLY A 278 -9.71 4.72 33.25
C GLY A 278 -9.69 4.46 31.76
N ALA A 279 -8.58 3.95 31.23
CA ALA A 279 -8.58 3.44 29.87
C ALA A 279 -9.62 2.30 29.78
N ASP A 280 -10.45 2.35 28.74
CA ASP A 280 -11.47 1.31 28.51
C ASP A 280 -10.77 0.01 28.04
N ILE A 281 -10.52 -0.88 29.00
CA ILE A 281 -9.85 -2.16 28.78
C ILE A 281 -10.65 -3.03 27.79
N GLU A 282 -11.97 -2.95 27.78
CA GLU A 282 -12.81 -3.69 26.85
C GLU A 282 -12.58 -3.22 25.41
N ALA A 283 -12.62 -1.92 25.17
CA ALA A 283 -12.38 -1.35 23.84
C ALA A 283 -10.96 -1.66 23.35
N LEU A 284 -9.95 -1.60 24.23
CA LEU A 284 -8.58 -1.95 23.90
C LEU A 284 -8.43 -3.46 23.62
N ALA A 285 -9.12 -4.34 24.36
CA ALA A 285 -9.11 -5.78 24.11
C ALA A 285 -9.72 -6.12 22.73
N GLN A 286 -10.84 -5.52 22.38
CA GLN A 286 -11.45 -5.66 21.06
C GLN A 286 -10.51 -5.16 19.94
N ALA A 287 -9.81 -4.05 20.14
CA ALA A 287 -8.84 -3.51 19.21
C ALA A 287 -7.61 -4.46 19.04
N VAL A 288 -7.18 -5.09 20.13
CA VAL A 288 -6.11 -6.14 20.08
C VAL A 288 -6.59 -7.36 19.28
N ILE A 289 -7.83 -7.81 19.46
CA ILE A 289 -8.41 -8.95 18.72
C ILE A 289 -8.49 -8.63 17.23
N ARG A 290 -8.83 -7.40 16.86
CA ARG A 290 -8.82 -6.93 15.45
C ARG A 290 -7.40 -6.80 14.86
N GLY A 291 -6.35 -6.85 15.70
CA GLY A 291 -4.96 -6.72 15.24
C GLY A 291 -4.39 -5.31 15.27
N ASP A 292 -5.12 -4.32 15.78
CA ASP A 292 -4.74 -2.89 15.75
C ASP A 292 -3.46 -2.59 16.54
N TYR A 293 -3.07 -3.45 17.47
CA TYR A 293 -1.90 -3.31 18.33
C TYR A 293 -0.71 -4.22 17.95
N GLY A 294 -0.82 -4.95 16.81
CA GLY A 294 0.22 -5.89 16.39
C GLY A 294 0.36 -7.10 17.33
N ASN A 295 1.52 -7.77 17.34
CA ASN A 295 1.77 -8.97 18.11
C ASN A 295 3.03 -8.86 18.99
N GLY A 296 3.09 -9.65 20.05
CA GLY A 296 4.29 -9.82 20.90
C GLY A 296 4.79 -8.49 21.49
N GLU A 297 6.06 -8.20 21.30
CA GLU A 297 6.73 -7.01 21.87
C GLU A 297 6.16 -5.67 21.34
N GLU A 298 5.68 -5.64 20.11
CA GLU A 298 5.03 -4.44 19.56
C GLU A 298 3.75 -4.11 20.31
N ARG A 299 2.90 -5.11 20.56
CA ARG A 299 1.68 -4.97 21.36
C ARG A 299 2.01 -4.48 22.77
N ARG A 300 3.02 -5.07 23.41
CA ARG A 300 3.46 -4.68 24.75
C ARG A 300 3.91 -3.22 24.78
N ARG A 301 4.70 -2.80 23.81
CA ARG A 301 5.18 -1.41 23.71
C ARG A 301 4.04 -0.41 23.50
N ARG A 302 3.06 -0.75 22.63
CA ARG A 302 1.92 0.14 22.31
C ARG A 302 0.91 0.28 23.44
N LEU A 303 0.68 -0.79 24.18
CA LEU A 303 -0.25 -0.79 25.33
C LEU A 303 0.41 -0.29 26.62
N GLY A 304 1.75 -0.32 26.70
CA GLY A 304 2.50 0.15 27.86
C GLY A 304 2.03 -0.52 29.16
N SER A 305 1.73 0.30 30.18
CA SER A 305 1.26 -0.18 31.48
C SER A 305 -0.11 -0.87 31.45
N LEU A 306 -0.87 -0.75 30.36
CA LEU A 306 -2.18 -1.39 30.20
C LEU A 306 -2.09 -2.80 29.60
N TYR A 307 -0.89 -3.23 29.17
CA TYR A 307 -0.73 -4.49 28.44
C TYR A 307 -1.29 -5.69 29.17
N ASP A 308 -0.96 -5.87 30.43
CA ASP A 308 -1.38 -7.05 31.19
C ASP A 308 -2.90 -7.09 31.39
N ALA A 309 -3.54 -5.96 31.71
CA ALA A 309 -4.98 -5.85 31.89
C ALA A 309 -5.73 -6.10 30.56
N VAL A 310 -5.26 -5.51 29.47
CA VAL A 310 -5.85 -5.70 28.13
C VAL A 310 -5.66 -7.13 27.64
N GLN A 311 -4.50 -7.73 27.85
CA GLN A 311 -4.22 -9.11 27.43
C GLN A 311 -5.04 -10.11 28.24
N ALA A 312 -5.26 -9.88 29.55
CA ALA A 312 -6.14 -10.70 30.36
C ALA A 312 -7.57 -10.66 29.79
N ARG A 313 -8.07 -9.47 29.44
CA ARG A 313 -9.41 -9.30 28.88
C ARG A 313 -9.52 -9.94 27.48
N VAL A 314 -8.50 -9.86 26.63
CA VAL A 314 -8.44 -10.58 25.35
C VAL A 314 -8.58 -12.09 25.56
N ASN A 315 -7.88 -12.65 26.52
CA ASN A 315 -7.95 -14.07 26.82
C ASN A 315 -9.34 -14.50 27.32
N GLU A 316 -10.01 -13.67 28.13
CA GLU A 316 -11.38 -13.94 28.57
C GLU A 316 -12.39 -13.91 27.41
N ILE A 317 -12.20 -13.05 26.40
CA ILE A 317 -13.10 -12.96 25.24
C ILE A 317 -12.91 -14.14 24.29
N LEU A 318 -11.69 -14.70 24.22
CA LEU A 318 -11.34 -15.77 23.27
C LEU A 318 -11.47 -17.19 23.84
N LEU A 319 -11.74 -17.35 25.15
CA LEU A 319 -12.04 -18.62 25.81
C LEU A 319 -13.52 -18.93 25.82
#